data_7a4adc3a9c15a4978188900b83e0395a
#
_entry.id   7a4adc3a9c15a4978188900b83e0395a
#
_cell.length_a   1.000
_cell.length_b   1.000
_cell.length_c   1.000
_cell.angle_alpha   90.00
_cell.angle_beta   90.00
_cell.angle_gamma   90.00
#
_symmetry.space_group_name_H-M   'P 1'
#
loop_
_entity.id
_entity.type
_entity.pdbx_description
1 polymer ?
#
loop_
_entity_poly.entity_id
_entity_poly.type
_entity_poly.pdbx_seq_one_letter_code
_entity_poly.pdbx_strand_id
1 'polypeptide(L)'
;MLKLISMLAVLCMCASAYATESYGMPKLDIGKGGKCVEDPQWMRKNHMKVLFQQRDETVHQGIRDGKYSLKNCIECHASTKDDSVIGRADSFCEGCHRYEAVKIDCFECHSGKRQSSFAQKESR
;
A
#
# COMPACT_ATOMS: atom_id res chain seq x y z
N MET A 1 44.39 -32.58 13.02
CA MET A 1 43.93 -31.39 13.78
C MET A 1 43.74 -30.17 12.87
N LEU A 2 44.69 -29.75 12.07
CA LEU A 2 44.62 -28.54 11.24
C LEU A 2 43.44 -28.55 10.25
N LYS A 3 43.12 -29.68 9.58
CA LYS A 3 42.03 -29.86 8.66
C LYS A 3 40.62 -29.75 9.33
N LEU A 4 40.48 -30.21 10.57
CA LEU A 4 39.26 -30.10 11.36
C LEU A 4 38.98 -28.65 11.78
N ILE A 5 40.04 -27.92 12.17
CA ILE A 5 39.92 -26.49 12.53
C ILE A 5 39.55 -25.65 11.32
N SER A 6 40.13 -25.97 10.14
CA SER A 6 39.76 -25.29 8.88
C SER A 6 38.32 -25.53 8.46
N MET A 7 37.81 -26.75 8.58
CA MET A 7 36.39 -27.05 8.30
C MET A 7 35.43 -26.34 9.28
N LEU A 8 35.79 -26.29 10.56
CA LEU A 8 34.97 -25.60 11.56
C LEU A 8 34.92 -24.08 11.32
N ALA A 9 36.04 -23.49 10.91
CA ALA A 9 36.13 -22.06 10.56
C ALA A 9 35.26 -21.70 9.33
N VAL A 10 35.23 -22.56 8.30
CA VAL A 10 34.39 -22.35 7.11
C VAL A 10 32.89 -22.50 7.47
N LEU A 11 32.56 -23.45 8.35
CA LEU A 11 31.17 -23.62 8.80
C LEU A 11 30.66 -22.42 9.62
N CYS A 12 31.51 -21.82 10.47
CA CYS A 12 31.18 -20.60 11.22
C CYS A 12 31.03 -19.38 10.33
N MET A 13 31.78 -19.24 9.24
CA MET A 13 31.65 -18.12 8.31
C MET A 13 30.35 -18.20 7.51
N CYS A 14 29.81 -19.39 7.23
CA CYS A 14 28.50 -19.53 6.56
C CYS A 14 27.30 -19.21 7.46
N ALA A 15 27.43 -19.35 8.78
CA ALA A 15 26.34 -19.08 9.72
C ALA A 15 26.05 -17.57 9.92
N SER A 16 27.02 -16.70 9.61
CA SER A 16 26.85 -15.25 9.76
C SER A 16 26.13 -14.56 8.60
N ALA A 17 25.78 -15.28 7.53
CA ALA A 17 25.10 -14.72 6.36
C ALA A 17 23.56 -14.64 6.50
N TYR A 18 22.97 -15.14 7.57
CA TYR A 18 21.53 -15.06 7.82
C TYR A 18 21.19 -13.96 8.85
N ALA A 19 21.70 -12.76 8.64
CA ALA A 19 21.11 -11.60 9.27
C ALA A 19 19.76 -11.38 8.58
N THR A 20 18.68 -11.95 9.15
CA THR A 20 17.31 -11.59 8.79
C THR A 20 17.11 -10.14 9.21
N GLU A 21 17.32 -9.21 8.29
CA GLU A 21 16.77 -7.87 8.47
C GLU A 21 15.27 -8.06 8.70
N SER A 22 14.82 -7.77 9.91
CA SER A 22 13.39 -7.66 10.21
C SER A 22 12.87 -6.47 9.42
N TYR A 23 12.35 -6.72 8.23
CA TYR A 23 11.63 -5.73 7.46
C TYR A 23 10.34 -5.39 8.23
N GLY A 24 10.44 -4.41 9.13
CA GLY A 24 9.28 -3.86 9.81
C GLY A 24 8.26 -3.34 8.79
N MET A 25 6.97 -3.32 9.16
CA MET A 25 5.93 -2.74 8.31
C MET A 25 6.32 -1.34 7.84
N PRO A 26 6.11 -1.01 6.57
CA PRO A 26 6.47 0.29 6.03
C PRO A 26 5.75 1.41 6.78
N LYS A 27 6.46 2.50 7.05
CA LYS A 27 5.84 3.72 7.59
C LYS A 27 5.12 4.43 6.46
N LEU A 28 3.80 4.28 6.42
CA LEU A 28 2.97 4.85 5.37
C LEU A 28 2.65 6.33 5.62
N ASP A 29 2.62 7.12 4.55
CA ASP A 29 2.06 8.48 4.55
C ASP A 29 0.53 8.37 4.44
N ILE A 30 -0.18 8.73 5.52
CA ILE A 30 -1.63 8.54 5.64
C ILE A 30 -2.43 9.72 5.08
N GLY A 31 -1.76 10.74 4.55
CA GLY A 31 -2.41 11.91 3.98
C GLY A 31 -3.14 12.77 5.04
N LYS A 32 -4.46 12.94 4.89
CA LYS A 32 -5.26 13.75 5.83
C LYS A 32 -5.36 13.14 7.23
N GLY A 33 -5.18 11.82 7.34
CA GLY A 33 -5.40 11.11 8.60
C GLY A 33 -6.87 11.13 9.05
N GLY A 34 -7.09 11.00 10.36
CA GLY A 34 -8.43 11.00 10.94
C GLY A 34 -8.98 9.59 11.19
N LYS A 35 -10.31 9.48 11.30
CA LYS A 35 -10.97 8.21 11.59
C LYS A 35 -11.18 7.41 10.30
N CYS A 36 -10.68 6.19 10.26
CA CYS A 36 -10.96 5.26 9.19
C CYS A 36 -12.45 4.89 9.12
N VAL A 37 -12.94 4.49 7.93
CA VAL A 37 -14.34 4.06 7.72
C VAL A 37 -14.70 2.80 8.49
N GLU A 38 -13.72 1.96 8.80
CA GLU A 38 -13.80 0.75 9.63
C GLU A 38 -12.57 0.64 10.54
N ASP A 39 -12.55 -0.35 11.41
CA ASP A 39 -11.36 -0.68 12.19
C ASP A 39 -10.14 -0.91 11.26
N PRO A 40 -8.98 -0.28 11.53
CA PRO A 40 -7.81 -0.38 10.67
C PRO A 40 -7.26 -1.80 10.48
N GLN A 41 -7.36 -2.67 11.49
CA GLN A 41 -6.90 -4.06 11.37
C GLN A 41 -7.87 -4.87 10.52
N TRP A 42 -9.16 -4.61 10.69
CA TRP A 42 -10.19 -5.22 9.84
C TRP A 42 -10.01 -4.78 8.37
N MET A 43 -9.78 -3.48 8.12
CA MET A 43 -9.54 -2.96 6.77
C MET A 43 -8.32 -3.58 6.10
N ARG A 44 -7.22 -3.73 6.80
CA ARG A 44 -6.03 -4.40 6.24
C ARG A 44 -6.32 -5.79 5.70
N LYS A 45 -7.21 -6.54 6.36
CA LYS A 45 -7.58 -7.91 5.98
C LYS A 45 -8.69 -8.00 4.94
N ASN A 46 -9.55 -6.98 4.85
CA ASN A 46 -10.81 -7.08 4.13
C ASN A 46 -11.00 -6.01 3.03
N HIS A 47 -10.14 -4.96 2.94
CA HIS A 47 -10.32 -3.88 1.96
C HIS A 47 -10.46 -4.40 0.52
N MET A 48 -9.76 -5.43 0.15
CA MET A 48 -9.86 -6.05 -1.16
C MET A 48 -11.29 -6.55 -1.45
N LYS A 49 -11.94 -7.21 -0.47
CA LYS A 49 -13.31 -7.71 -0.62
C LYS A 49 -14.32 -6.58 -0.78
N VAL A 50 -14.21 -5.53 0.04
CA VAL A 50 -15.13 -4.39 -0.03
C VAL A 50 -14.93 -3.58 -1.31
N LEU A 51 -13.69 -3.47 -1.81
CA LEU A 51 -13.39 -2.82 -3.08
C LEU A 51 -13.94 -3.62 -4.28
N PHE A 52 -13.85 -4.94 -4.26
CA PHE A 52 -14.45 -5.78 -5.30
C PHE A 52 -15.98 -5.66 -5.31
N GLN A 53 -16.62 -5.70 -4.14
CA GLN A 53 -18.07 -5.47 -4.03
C GLN A 53 -18.46 -4.11 -4.59
N GLN A 54 -17.78 -3.03 -4.16
CA GLN A 54 -18.06 -1.68 -4.66
C GLN A 54 -17.84 -1.56 -6.17
N ARG A 55 -16.82 -2.23 -6.72
CA ARG A 55 -16.57 -2.30 -8.16
C ARG A 55 -17.75 -2.93 -8.89
N ASP A 56 -18.24 -4.07 -8.40
CA ASP A 56 -19.35 -4.78 -9.00
C ASP A 56 -20.64 -3.95 -8.96
N GLU A 57 -20.94 -3.31 -7.84
CA GLU A 57 -22.07 -2.37 -7.70
C GLU A 57 -21.95 -1.18 -8.67
N THR A 58 -20.73 -0.64 -8.82
CA THR A 58 -20.48 0.47 -9.74
C THR A 58 -20.64 0.06 -11.20
N VAL A 59 -20.06 -1.08 -11.59
CA VAL A 59 -20.07 -1.54 -12.99
C VAL A 59 -21.46 -2.01 -13.43
N HIS A 60 -22.15 -2.76 -12.58
CA HIS A 60 -23.42 -3.39 -12.96
C HIS A 60 -24.64 -2.55 -12.60
N GLN A 61 -24.55 -1.67 -11.61
CA GLN A 61 -25.70 -0.91 -11.09
C GLN A 61 -25.49 0.61 -11.14
N GLY A 62 -24.29 1.08 -11.52
CA GLY A 62 -23.98 2.51 -11.59
C GLY A 62 -23.80 3.20 -10.23
N ILE A 63 -23.74 2.44 -9.13
CA ILE A 63 -23.60 2.97 -7.77
C ILE A 63 -22.14 3.43 -7.55
N ARG A 64 -21.93 4.76 -7.45
CA ARG A 64 -20.58 5.36 -7.37
C ARG A 64 -20.21 5.90 -5.99
N ASP A 65 -21.21 6.23 -5.17
CA ASP A 65 -21.03 6.95 -3.89
C ASP A 65 -21.27 6.06 -2.67
N GLY A 66 -20.73 4.83 -2.71
CA GLY A 66 -20.80 3.90 -1.59
C GLY A 66 -19.80 4.23 -0.47
N LYS A 67 -20.05 3.71 0.74
CA LYS A 67 -19.17 3.81 1.90
C LYS A 67 -17.72 3.43 1.59
N TYR A 68 -17.51 2.47 0.71
CA TYR A 68 -16.21 1.94 0.32
C TYR A 68 -15.74 2.42 -1.06
N SER A 69 -16.24 3.57 -1.50
CA SER A 69 -15.84 4.16 -2.78
C SER A 69 -14.32 4.39 -2.83
N LEU A 70 -13.66 3.86 -3.87
CA LEU A 70 -12.22 4.06 -4.11
C LEU A 70 -11.85 5.54 -4.14
N LYS A 71 -12.71 6.39 -4.75
CA LYS A 71 -12.55 7.83 -4.76
C LYS A 71 -12.42 8.40 -3.34
N ASN A 72 -13.31 8.02 -2.43
CA ASN A 72 -13.30 8.52 -1.05
C ASN A 72 -12.07 8.01 -0.29
N CYS A 73 -11.62 6.79 -0.54
CA CYS A 73 -10.38 6.27 0.01
C CYS A 73 -9.18 7.12 -0.44
N ILE A 74 -9.08 7.44 -1.73
CA ILE A 74 -8.00 8.29 -2.28
C ILE A 74 -8.07 9.70 -1.70
N GLU A 75 -9.26 10.31 -1.59
CA GLU A 75 -9.41 11.66 -1.02
C GLU A 75 -8.88 11.78 0.42
N CYS A 76 -9.01 10.71 1.22
CA CYS A 76 -8.49 10.70 2.60
C CYS A 76 -7.02 10.27 2.68
N HIS A 77 -6.63 9.23 1.92
CA HIS A 77 -5.33 8.57 2.09
C HIS A 77 -4.23 9.09 1.16
N ALA A 78 -4.55 9.88 0.14
CA ALA A 78 -3.53 10.49 -0.70
C ALA A 78 -2.66 11.44 0.11
N SER A 79 -1.34 11.34 -0.10
CA SER A 79 -0.34 12.16 0.55
C SER A 79 -0.64 13.66 0.40
N THR A 80 -0.25 14.44 1.40
CA THR A 80 -0.29 15.90 1.30
C THR A 80 0.88 16.50 0.50
N LYS A 81 1.87 15.66 0.13
CA LYS A 81 3.07 16.10 -0.62
C LYS A 81 2.86 16.11 -2.13
N ASP A 82 2.08 15.15 -2.64
CA ASP A 82 1.91 14.94 -4.10
C ASP A 82 0.47 14.55 -4.51
N ASP A 83 -0.46 14.59 -3.54
CA ASP A 83 -1.88 14.25 -3.71
C ASP A 83 -2.12 12.81 -4.24
N SER A 84 -1.18 11.90 -3.98
CA SER A 84 -1.20 10.55 -4.54
C SER A 84 -1.17 9.46 -3.45
N VAL A 85 -1.80 8.30 -3.75
CA VAL A 85 -1.69 7.06 -2.97
C VAL A 85 -0.66 6.09 -3.55
N ILE A 86 -0.02 6.45 -4.68
CA ILE A 86 0.99 5.68 -5.40
C ILE A 86 2.17 6.57 -5.80
N GLY A 87 3.25 5.97 -6.32
CA GLY A 87 4.41 6.69 -6.87
C GLY A 87 5.59 6.82 -5.91
N ARG A 88 5.42 6.50 -4.63
CA ARG A 88 6.51 6.51 -3.63
C ARG A 88 6.42 5.28 -2.72
N ALA A 89 7.56 4.88 -2.16
CA ALA A 89 7.64 3.73 -1.24
C ALA A 89 6.83 3.93 0.06
N ASP A 90 6.55 5.17 0.45
CA ASP A 90 5.73 5.54 1.62
C ASP A 90 4.28 5.91 1.24
N SER A 91 3.90 5.91 -0.04
CA SER A 91 2.51 6.14 -0.47
C SER A 91 1.57 5.10 0.12
N PHE A 92 0.37 5.50 0.51
CA PHE A 92 -0.53 4.69 1.32
C PHE A 92 -0.83 3.31 0.72
N CYS A 93 -1.24 3.25 -0.54
CA CYS A 93 -1.54 1.98 -1.20
C CYS A 93 -0.24 1.26 -1.62
N GLU A 94 0.63 1.95 -2.35
CA GLU A 94 1.82 1.34 -2.92
C GLU A 94 2.79 0.83 -1.87
N GLY A 95 3.02 1.56 -0.79
CA GLY A 95 3.97 1.15 0.24
C GLY A 95 3.62 -0.18 0.88
N CYS A 96 2.33 -0.40 1.23
CA CYS A 96 1.88 -1.67 1.78
C CYS A 96 1.89 -2.79 0.72
N HIS A 97 1.39 -2.52 -0.48
CA HIS A 97 1.33 -3.52 -1.55
C HIS A 97 2.73 -3.95 -2.03
N ARG A 98 3.71 -3.04 -2.06
CA ARG A 98 5.12 -3.40 -2.34
C ARG A 98 5.72 -4.27 -1.24
N TYR A 99 5.41 -3.96 0.02
CA TYR A 99 5.86 -4.76 1.17
C TYR A 99 5.32 -6.20 1.10
N GLU A 100 4.05 -6.35 0.74
CA GLU A 100 3.37 -7.65 0.59
C GLU A 100 3.65 -8.33 -0.77
N ALA A 101 4.44 -7.71 -1.65
CA ALA A 101 4.71 -8.18 -3.02
C ALA A 101 3.43 -8.41 -3.85
N VAL A 102 2.40 -7.60 -3.64
CA VAL A 102 1.10 -7.66 -4.33
C VAL A 102 0.97 -6.52 -5.33
N LYS A 103 0.74 -6.84 -6.60
CA LYS A 103 0.51 -5.83 -7.64
C LYS A 103 -0.84 -5.14 -7.45
N ILE A 104 -0.88 -3.82 -7.61
CA ILE A 104 -2.11 -3.02 -7.66
C ILE A 104 -2.42 -2.74 -9.13
N ASP A 105 -3.44 -3.38 -9.68
CA ASP A 105 -3.89 -3.20 -11.06
C ASP A 105 -4.94 -2.09 -11.22
N CYS A 106 -5.57 -1.66 -10.13
CA CYS A 106 -6.60 -0.61 -10.12
C CYS A 106 -6.14 0.68 -10.81
N PHE A 107 -4.87 1.04 -10.63
CA PHE A 107 -4.28 2.28 -11.14
C PHE A 107 -3.77 2.19 -12.60
N GLU A 108 -4.02 1.08 -13.26
CA GLU A 108 -3.87 0.98 -14.73
C GLU A 108 -5.01 1.75 -15.45
N CYS A 109 -6.17 1.89 -14.77
CA CYS A 109 -7.35 2.60 -15.29
C CYS A 109 -7.77 3.78 -14.41
N HIS A 110 -7.55 3.72 -13.09
CA HIS A 110 -7.93 4.77 -12.15
C HIS A 110 -6.75 5.67 -11.79
N SER A 111 -7.01 6.96 -11.61
CA SER A 111 -6.01 7.87 -11.05
C SER A 111 -5.77 7.55 -9.57
N GLY A 112 -4.51 7.44 -9.17
CA GLY A 112 -4.11 7.38 -7.76
C GLY A 112 -4.10 8.75 -7.06
N LYS A 113 -4.56 9.82 -7.70
CA LYS A 113 -4.53 11.20 -7.19
C LYS A 113 -5.91 11.69 -6.77
N ARG A 114 -5.93 12.63 -5.81
CA ARG A 114 -7.16 13.33 -5.42
C ARG A 114 -7.78 14.06 -6.60
N GLN A 115 -9.11 14.04 -6.69
CA GLN A 115 -9.84 14.79 -7.72
C GLN A 115 -9.73 16.31 -7.53
N SER A 116 -9.66 16.79 -6.29
CA SER A 116 -9.47 18.20 -5.98
C SER A 116 -8.19 18.80 -6.59
N SER A 117 -7.14 17.98 -6.78
CA SER A 117 -5.90 18.45 -7.42
C SER A 117 -6.03 18.67 -8.93
N PHE A 118 -6.98 18.00 -9.60
CA PHE A 118 -7.24 18.24 -11.03
C PHE A 118 -8.04 19.51 -11.26
N ALA A 119 -9.05 19.78 -10.44
CA ALA A 119 -9.87 21.01 -10.56
C ALA A 119 -9.06 22.29 -10.38
N GLN A 120 -8.02 22.28 -9.53
CA GLN A 120 -7.11 23.43 -9.35
C GLN A 120 -6.14 23.66 -10.52
N LYS A 121 -5.87 22.64 -11.32
CA LYS A 121 -4.97 22.76 -12.47
C LYS A 121 -5.67 23.31 -13.72
N GLU A 122 -6.97 23.08 -13.86
CA GLU A 122 -7.77 23.64 -14.97
C GLU A 122 -8.15 25.12 -14.77
N SER A 123 -8.11 25.62 -13.53
CA SER A 123 -8.45 27.02 -13.19
C SER A 123 -7.25 28.00 -13.23
N ARG A 124 -6.09 27.56 -13.71
CA ARG A 124 -4.86 28.35 -13.89
C ARG A 124 -4.52 28.49 -15.36
#